data_e446be3fbdf63e18db1c0e37442ee5c1
#
_entry.id   e446be3fbdf63e18db1c0e37442ee5c1
#
_cell.length_a   1.000
_cell.length_b   1.000
_cell.length_c   1.000
_cell.angle_alpha   90.00
_cell.angle_beta   90.00
_cell.angle_gamma   90.00
#
_symmetry.space_group_name_H-M   'P 1'
#
loop_
_entity.id
_entity.type
_entity.pdbx_description
1 polymer ?
#
loop_
_entity_poly.entity_id
_entity_poly.type
_entity_poly.pdbx_seq_one_letter_code
_entity_poly.pdbx_strand_id
1 'polypeptide(L)'
;MRVLDGEQVLVRIFIGESDTWHRRPLSEALLQRLRKEGFAGATVFQGVAGFGAHSVVHTSHILRLSQDLPVVIEVVDTQDHVERLLPILDEMVTEGLVTIEKARVVQYRAGNKPPAR
;
A
#
# COMPACT_ATOMS: atom_id res chain seq x y z
N MET A 1 -8.06 -13.04 16.66
CA MET A 1 -7.20 -11.94 16.21
C MET A 1 -5.77 -12.44 16.06
N ARG A 2 -5.14 -12.09 14.96
CA ARG A 2 -3.74 -12.46 14.78
C ARG A 2 -2.85 -11.56 15.61
N VAL A 3 -1.72 -12.09 16.03
CA VAL A 3 -0.70 -11.32 16.75
C VAL A 3 0.45 -11.02 15.80
N LEU A 4 0.80 -9.75 15.70
CA LEU A 4 2.00 -9.33 15.02
C LEU A 4 3.03 -8.93 16.07
N ASP A 5 4.10 -9.69 16.18
CA ASP A 5 5.09 -9.44 17.19
C ASP A 5 6.46 -9.83 16.68
N GLY A 6 7.47 -9.07 17.08
CA GLY A 6 8.83 -9.34 16.70
C GLY A 6 9.11 -8.95 15.25
N GLU A 7 10.00 -9.68 14.60
CA GLU A 7 10.43 -9.34 13.26
C GLU A 7 9.36 -9.72 12.24
N GLN A 8 8.88 -8.72 11.53
CA GLN A 8 7.88 -8.84 10.50
C GLN A 8 8.41 -8.23 9.21
N VAL A 9 7.53 -8.07 8.23
CA VAL A 9 7.91 -7.56 6.92
C VAL A 9 7.10 -6.30 6.61
N LEU A 10 7.80 -5.26 6.16
CA LEU A 10 7.17 -4.03 5.70
C LEU A 10 7.21 -4.04 4.17
N VAL A 11 6.05 -3.89 3.57
CA VAL A 11 5.93 -3.74 2.12
C VAL A 11 5.49 -2.32 1.83
N ARG A 12 6.19 -1.66 0.91
CA ARG A 12 5.76 -0.37 0.37
C ARG A 12 5.47 -0.52 -1.10
N ILE A 13 4.32 -0.02 -1.50
CA ILE A 13 3.86 -0.08 -2.89
C ILE A 13 3.75 1.35 -3.38
N PHE A 14 4.59 1.71 -4.34
CA PHE A 14 4.63 3.07 -4.90
C PHE A 14 3.92 3.06 -6.24
N ILE A 15 2.82 3.78 -6.33
CA ILE A 15 2.01 3.86 -7.54
C ILE A 15 1.64 5.33 -7.77
N GLY A 16 0.93 5.60 -8.85
CA GLY A 16 0.44 6.94 -9.14
C GLY A 16 -1.03 7.08 -8.77
N GLU A 17 -1.43 8.29 -8.48
CA GLU A 17 -2.82 8.57 -8.13
C GLU A 17 -3.78 8.20 -9.25
N SER A 18 -3.36 8.37 -10.49
CA SER A 18 -4.22 8.08 -11.65
C SER A 18 -4.21 6.63 -12.09
N ASP A 19 -3.41 5.78 -11.46
CA ASP A 19 -3.38 4.37 -11.82
C ASP A 19 -4.71 3.71 -11.49
N THR A 20 -5.16 2.80 -12.36
CA THR A 20 -6.46 2.17 -12.22
C THR A 20 -6.36 0.66 -12.29
N TRP A 21 -7.36 0.00 -11.75
CA TRP A 21 -7.57 -1.43 -11.85
C TRP A 21 -9.05 -1.66 -12.09
N HIS A 22 -9.39 -2.21 -13.26
CA HIS A 22 -10.78 -2.44 -13.63
C HIS A 22 -11.66 -1.20 -13.41
N ARG A 23 -11.17 -0.04 -13.87
CA ARG A 23 -11.87 1.25 -13.82
C ARG A 23 -12.02 1.85 -12.44
N ARG A 24 -11.30 1.32 -11.48
CA ARG A 24 -11.28 1.90 -10.13
C ARG A 24 -9.88 2.39 -9.82
N PRO A 25 -9.72 3.34 -8.91
CA PRO A 25 -8.37 3.70 -8.47
C PRO A 25 -7.61 2.48 -7.98
N LEU A 26 -6.38 2.32 -8.46
CA LEU A 26 -5.58 1.17 -8.08
C LEU A 26 -5.35 1.11 -6.58
N SER A 27 -5.13 2.25 -5.92
CA SER A 27 -4.94 2.29 -4.47
C SER A 27 -6.15 1.72 -3.74
N GLU A 28 -7.35 2.06 -4.19
CA GLU A 28 -8.58 1.56 -3.59
C GLU A 28 -8.72 0.05 -3.81
N ALA A 29 -8.45 -0.40 -5.03
CA ALA A 29 -8.53 -1.82 -5.35
C ALA A 29 -7.52 -2.63 -4.52
N LEU A 30 -6.31 -2.10 -4.33
CA LEU A 30 -5.30 -2.76 -3.52
C LEU A 30 -5.71 -2.83 -2.04
N LEU A 31 -6.27 -1.74 -1.50
CA LEU A 31 -6.74 -1.77 -0.12
C LEU A 31 -7.81 -2.84 0.09
N GLN A 32 -8.77 -2.92 -0.82
CA GLN A 32 -9.82 -3.92 -0.72
C GLN A 32 -9.25 -5.33 -0.84
N ARG A 33 -8.29 -5.52 -1.71
CA ARG A 33 -7.66 -6.84 -1.87
C ARG A 33 -6.88 -7.23 -0.64
N LEU A 34 -6.12 -6.32 -0.05
CA LEU A 34 -5.38 -6.58 1.17
C LEU A 34 -6.30 -6.97 2.32
N ARG A 35 -7.42 -6.27 2.43
CA ARG A 35 -8.40 -6.60 3.47
C ARG A 35 -8.99 -7.97 3.24
N LYS A 36 -9.35 -8.28 2.00
CA LYS A 36 -9.92 -9.58 1.65
C LYS A 36 -8.94 -10.72 1.93
N GLU A 37 -7.66 -10.48 1.71
CA GLU A 37 -6.62 -11.50 1.92
C GLU A 37 -6.22 -11.63 3.38
N GLY A 38 -6.83 -10.88 4.27
CA GLY A 38 -6.62 -11.04 5.71
C GLY A 38 -5.41 -10.34 6.28
N PHE A 39 -4.92 -9.30 5.62
CA PHE A 39 -3.80 -8.55 6.15
C PHE A 39 -4.21 -7.77 7.40
N ALA A 40 -3.26 -7.57 8.30
CA ALA A 40 -3.53 -6.95 9.60
C ALA A 40 -3.92 -5.48 9.46
N GLY A 41 -3.41 -4.80 8.44
CA GLY A 41 -3.73 -3.42 8.19
C GLY A 41 -2.98 -2.90 7.00
N ALA A 42 -3.38 -1.75 6.51
CA ALA A 42 -2.70 -1.06 5.42
C ALA A 42 -2.99 0.42 5.51
N THR A 43 -2.04 1.23 5.10
CA THR A 43 -2.19 2.68 5.12
C THR A 43 -1.81 3.24 3.76
N VAL A 44 -2.60 4.18 3.27
CA VAL A 44 -2.30 4.88 2.02
C VAL A 44 -1.82 6.28 2.35
N PHE A 45 -0.66 6.65 1.80
CA PHE A 45 -0.12 7.99 1.90
C PHE A 45 -0.18 8.65 0.54
N GLN A 46 -0.67 9.87 0.51
CA GLN A 46 -0.70 10.69 -0.70
C GLN A 46 0.54 11.56 -0.70
N GLY A 47 1.38 11.41 -1.72
CA GLY A 47 2.53 12.28 -1.88
C GLY A 47 2.11 13.66 -2.32
N VAL A 48 2.81 14.67 -1.87
CA VAL A 48 2.53 16.05 -2.27
C VAL A 48 3.36 16.48 -3.46
N ALA A 49 4.39 15.72 -3.80
CA ALA A 49 5.26 15.96 -4.95
C ALA A 49 6.07 14.71 -5.23
N GLY A 50 6.48 14.53 -6.46
CA GLY A 50 7.34 13.42 -6.81
C GLY A 50 7.23 13.07 -8.28
N PHE A 51 8.03 12.09 -8.68
CA PHE A 51 7.96 11.57 -10.06
C PHE A 51 8.42 10.12 -10.06
N GLY A 52 7.98 9.39 -11.07
CA GLY A 52 8.40 8.02 -11.32
C GLY A 52 8.96 7.89 -12.71
N ALA A 53 9.09 6.66 -13.20
CA ALA A 53 9.73 6.38 -14.49
C ALA A 53 9.05 7.08 -15.66
N HIS A 54 7.73 7.15 -15.62
CA HIS A 54 6.94 7.70 -16.73
C HIS A 54 6.12 8.91 -16.34
N SER A 55 6.32 9.45 -15.15
CA SER A 55 5.56 10.61 -14.71
C SER A 55 6.43 11.84 -14.69
N VAL A 56 5.79 12.97 -14.89
CA VAL A 56 6.44 14.28 -14.83
C VAL A 56 6.54 14.67 -13.35
N VAL A 57 7.51 15.53 -13.03
CA VAL A 57 7.59 16.08 -11.68
C VAL A 57 6.35 16.90 -11.41
N HIS A 58 5.68 16.61 -10.30
CA HIS A 58 4.48 17.31 -9.88
C HIS A 58 4.66 17.90 -8.50
N THR A 59 4.16 19.11 -8.31
CA THR A 59 4.07 19.71 -6.99
C THR A 59 2.64 20.17 -6.80
N SER A 60 2.15 20.04 -5.59
CA SER A 60 0.75 20.31 -5.32
C SER A 60 0.36 21.74 -5.62
N HIS A 61 1.27 22.67 -5.41
CA HIS A 61 0.91 24.07 -5.60
C HIS A 61 0.95 24.49 -7.07
N ILE A 62 1.68 23.76 -7.91
CA ILE A 62 1.84 24.12 -9.32
C ILE A 62 0.84 23.37 -10.19
N LEU A 63 0.66 22.09 -9.95
CA LEU A 63 0.03 21.22 -10.92
C LEU A 63 -1.19 20.48 -10.41
N ARG A 64 -1.85 21.02 -9.42
CA ARG A 64 -2.97 20.29 -8.82
C ARG A 64 -4.15 20.02 -9.73
N LEU A 65 -4.13 20.52 -10.94
CA LEU A 65 -5.24 20.30 -11.85
C LEU A 65 -5.09 19.10 -12.74
N SER A 66 -3.88 18.56 -12.88
CA SER A 66 -3.68 17.50 -13.87
C SER A 66 -2.51 16.62 -13.51
N GLN A 67 -2.39 16.27 -12.27
CA GLN A 67 -1.23 15.53 -11.91
C GLN A 67 -1.53 14.12 -11.51
N ASP A 68 -0.46 13.36 -11.61
CA ASP A 68 -0.41 12.00 -11.15
C ASP A 68 0.53 11.98 -9.94
N LEU A 69 0.01 12.42 -8.81
CA LEU A 69 0.80 12.48 -7.59
C LEU A 69 1.13 11.08 -7.10
N PRO A 70 2.28 10.91 -6.47
CA PRO A 70 2.65 9.59 -5.97
C PRO A 70 1.76 9.17 -4.80
N VAL A 71 1.48 7.87 -4.76
CA VAL A 71 0.72 7.25 -3.70
C VAL A 71 1.55 6.09 -3.18
N VAL A 72 1.68 5.98 -1.86
CA VAL A 72 2.41 4.89 -1.22
C VAL A 72 1.46 4.12 -0.32
N ILE A 73 1.41 2.81 -0.49
CA ILE A 73 0.66 1.94 0.39
C ILE A 73 1.65 1.19 1.25
N GLU A 74 1.48 1.24 2.56
CA GLU A 74 2.34 0.53 3.50
C GLU A 74 1.57 -0.56 4.21
N VAL A 75 2.19 -1.74 4.31
CA VAL A 75 1.63 -2.90 4.96
C VAL A 75 2.72 -3.54 5.81
N VAL A 76 2.40 -3.86 7.05
CA VAL A 76 3.29 -4.67 7.89
C VAL A 76 2.55 -5.95 8.21
N ASP A 77 3.15 -7.09 7.88
CA ASP A 77 2.55 -8.37 8.14
C ASP A 77 3.63 -9.46 8.21
N THR A 78 3.19 -10.70 8.37
CA THR A 78 4.10 -11.83 8.44
C THR A 78 4.72 -12.13 7.07
N GLN A 79 5.85 -12.83 7.10
CA GLN A 79 6.50 -13.28 5.87
C GLN A 79 5.53 -14.10 5.02
N ASP A 80 4.77 -14.99 5.64
CA ASP A 80 3.83 -15.84 4.90
C ASP A 80 2.77 -15.03 4.17
N HIS A 81 2.20 -14.03 4.85
CA HIS A 81 1.20 -13.16 4.20
C HIS A 81 1.82 -12.39 3.06
N VAL A 82 3.02 -11.87 3.26
CA VAL A 82 3.68 -11.08 2.22
C VAL A 82 4.00 -11.93 1.01
N GLU A 83 4.43 -13.19 1.22
CA GLU A 83 4.69 -14.08 0.09
C GLU A 83 3.46 -14.33 -0.75
N ARG A 84 2.30 -14.43 -0.11
CA ARG A 84 1.04 -14.58 -0.86
C ARG A 84 0.63 -13.29 -1.57
N LEU A 85 1.10 -12.16 -1.09
CA LEU A 85 0.80 -10.87 -1.70
C LEU A 85 1.57 -10.65 -3.00
N LEU A 86 2.78 -11.19 -3.11
CA LEU A 86 3.65 -10.88 -4.25
C LEU A 86 3.02 -11.21 -5.60
N PRO A 87 2.41 -12.39 -5.82
CA PRO A 87 1.76 -12.64 -7.12
C PRO A 87 0.56 -11.74 -7.37
N ILE A 88 -0.12 -11.32 -6.32
CA ILE A 88 -1.23 -10.37 -6.46
C ILE A 88 -0.71 -9.02 -6.95
N LEU A 89 0.39 -8.54 -6.39
CA LEU A 89 0.99 -7.30 -6.82
C LEU A 89 1.52 -7.40 -8.24
N ASP A 90 2.08 -8.55 -8.61
CA ASP A 90 2.54 -8.76 -9.97
C ASP A 90 1.41 -8.63 -10.98
N GLU A 91 0.22 -9.06 -10.61
CA GLU A 91 -0.95 -8.96 -11.46
C GLU A 91 -1.51 -7.54 -11.51
N MET A 92 -1.61 -6.88 -10.37
CA MET A 92 -2.33 -5.61 -10.26
C MET A 92 -1.49 -4.38 -10.52
N VAL A 93 -0.20 -4.42 -10.21
CA VAL A 93 0.69 -3.27 -10.38
C VAL A 93 1.49 -3.46 -11.65
N THR A 94 1.06 -2.80 -12.71
CA THR A 94 1.75 -2.88 -14.01
C THR A 94 2.88 -1.87 -14.11
N GLU A 95 2.80 -0.78 -13.37
CA GLU A 95 3.81 0.25 -13.33
C GLU A 95 3.90 0.76 -11.90
N GLY A 96 5.08 0.70 -11.33
CA GLY A 96 5.28 1.12 -9.96
C GLY A 96 6.51 0.49 -9.37
N LEU A 97 6.64 0.63 -8.07
CA LEU A 97 7.78 0.10 -7.34
C LEU A 97 7.27 -0.58 -6.08
N VAL A 98 7.74 -1.79 -5.83
CA VAL A 98 7.40 -2.51 -4.60
C VAL A 98 8.70 -2.79 -3.87
N THR A 99 8.76 -2.39 -2.62
CA THR A 99 9.94 -2.63 -1.78
C THR A 99 9.54 -3.46 -0.58
N ILE A 100 10.48 -4.26 -0.10
CA ILE A 100 10.29 -5.10 1.08
C ILE A 100 11.48 -4.90 1.99
N GLU A 101 11.21 -4.70 3.28
CA GLU A 101 12.25 -4.63 4.28
C GLU A 101 11.74 -5.21 5.59
N LYS A 102 12.66 -5.52 6.47
CA LYS A 102 12.30 -6.04 7.79
C LYS A 102 11.80 -4.91 8.67
N ALA A 103 10.79 -5.21 9.48
CA ALA A 103 10.26 -4.26 10.45
C ALA A 103 10.04 -4.99 11.76
N ARG A 104 10.64 -4.48 12.81
CA ARG A 104 10.44 -5.05 14.13
C ARG A 104 9.19 -4.43 14.75
N VAL A 105 8.18 -5.26 14.98
CA VAL A 105 6.95 -4.81 15.62
C VAL A 105 7.14 -4.87 17.13
N VAL A 106 7.09 -3.72 17.76
CA VAL A 106 7.27 -3.60 19.19
C VAL A 106 5.95 -3.79 19.90
N GLN A 107 4.87 -3.36 19.27
CA GLN A 107 3.55 -3.43 19.89
C GLN A 107 2.50 -3.42 18.79
N TYR A 108 1.55 -4.34 18.92
CA TYR A 108 0.39 -4.39 18.03
C TYR A 108 -0.81 -4.76 18.89
N ARG A 109 -1.76 -3.86 19.01
CA ARG A 109 -2.95 -4.06 19.84
C ARG A 109 -4.17 -3.60 19.08
N ALA A 110 -5.20 -4.43 19.08
CA ALA A 110 -6.46 -4.08 18.46
C ALA A 110 -7.45 -3.45 19.45
N GLY A 111 -7.12 -3.47 20.74
CA GLY A 111 -8.00 -2.99 21.78
C GLY A 111 -9.11 -3.97 22.07
N ASN A 112 -10.11 -3.52 22.84
CA ASN A 112 -11.25 -4.34 23.24
C ASN A 112 -12.52 -3.98 22.47
N LYS A 113 -12.37 -3.32 21.34
CA LYS A 113 -13.53 -2.93 20.54
C LYS A 113 -14.00 -4.10 19.70
N PRO A 114 -15.33 -4.22 19.47
CA PRO A 114 -15.79 -5.20 18.53
C PRO A 114 -15.23 -4.92 17.12
N PRO A 115 -15.15 -5.94 16.26
CA PRO A 115 -14.68 -5.72 14.89
C PRO A 115 -15.54 -4.71 14.16
N ALA A 116 -14.93 -3.97 13.26
CA ALA A 116 -15.65 -3.03 12.38
C ALA A 116 -16.52 -3.81 11.42
N ARG A 117 -17.62 -3.20 11.00
CA ARG A 117 -18.57 -3.82 10.09
C ARG A 117 -18.51 -3.19 8.73
#